data_b74a7a40f56d68ae3bd161b506da3b03
#
_entry.id   b74a7a40f56d68ae3bd161b506da3b03
#
_cell.length_a   1.000
_cell.length_b   1.000
_cell.length_c   1.000
_cell.angle_alpha   90.00
_cell.angle_beta   90.00
_cell.angle_gamma   90.00
#
_symmetry.space_group_name_H-M   'P 1'
#
loop_
_entity.id
_entity.type
_entity.pdbx_description
1 polymer ?
#
loop_
_entity_poly.entity_id
_entity_poly.type
_entity_poly.pdbx_seq_one_letter_code
_entity_poly.pdbx_strand_id
1 'polypeptide(L)'
;FFAALISVIVAVSVLTVTGFAADTKGLSSGLKKYLSNPENTQFDFSDTSVVDNDADWTVFVLSRCGEKDVYPEYSEYINNAVKENYASLKPSDLARIALSVKAYGLDPENIG
;
A
#
# COMPACT_ATOMS: atom_id res chain seq x y z
N PHE A 1 21.72 2.08 14.98
CA PHE A 1 20.31 1.68 14.75
C PHE A 1 19.93 1.84 13.28
N PHE A 2 20.21 3.00 12.70
CA PHE A 2 19.90 3.29 11.30
C PHE A 2 20.71 2.43 10.32
N ALA A 3 22.01 2.22 10.59
CA ALA A 3 22.87 1.36 9.78
C ALA A 3 22.44 -0.11 9.84
N ALA A 4 21.97 -0.60 10.99
CA ALA A 4 21.46 -1.96 11.14
C ALA A 4 20.15 -2.15 10.35
N LEU A 5 19.27 -1.15 10.34
CA LEU A 5 18.02 -1.18 9.57
C LEU A 5 18.29 -1.24 8.06
N ILE A 6 19.22 -0.44 7.56
CA ILE A 6 19.64 -0.45 6.14
C ILE A 6 20.25 -1.80 5.77
N SER A 7 21.09 -2.38 6.63
CA SER A 7 21.68 -3.70 6.40
C SER A 7 20.62 -4.79 6.30
N VAL A 8 19.58 -4.76 7.12
CA VAL A 8 18.46 -5.69 7.06
C VAL A 8 17.68 -5.55 5.75
N ILE A 9 17.41 -4.33 5.31
CA ILE A 9 16.71 -4.07 4.05
C ILE A 9 17.52 -4.58 2.86
N VAL A 10 18.82 -4.32 2.82
CA VAL A 10 19.71 -4.81 1.76
C VAL A 10 19.79 -6.34 1.76
N ALA A 11 19.92 -6.97 2.92
CA ALA A 11 19.95 -8.42 3.05
C ALA A 11 18.65 -9.06 2.56
N VAL A 12 17.49 -8.50 2.90
CA VAL A 12 16.18 -8.95 2.42
C VAL A 12 16.08 -8.80 0.90
N SER A 13 16.57 -7.70 0.33
CA SER A 13 16.57 -7.46 -1.12
C SER A 13 17.44 -8.48 -1.87
N VAL A 14 18.62 -8.80 -1.35
CA VAL A 14 19.54 -9.80 -1.94
C VAL A 14 18.94 -11.20 -1.85
N LEU A 15 18.33 -11.57 -0.73
CA LEU A 15 17.68 -12.87 -0.55
C LEU A 15 16.48 -13.04 -1.49
N THR A 16 15.72 -11.97 -1.78
CA THR A 16 14.61 -12.01 -2.72
C THR A 16 15.07 -12.34 -4.16
N VAL A 17 16.27 -11.90 -4.55
CA VAL A 17 16.87 -12.18 -5.87
C VAL A 17 17.39 -13.61 -5.97
N THR A 18 17.80 -14.22 -4.86
CA THR A 18 18.51 -15.52 -4.86
C THR A 18 17.63 -16.76 -4.59
N GLY A 19 16.32 -16.68 -4.68
CA GLY A 19 15.45 -17.86 -4.59
C GLY A 19 14.44 -17.87 -3.44
N PHE A 20 14.23 -16.74 -2.78
CA PHE A 20 13.23 -16.56 -1.74
C PHE A 20 11.79 -16.45 -2.30
N ALA A 21 11.62 -16.60 -3.63
CA ALA A 21 10.32 -16.49 -4.31
C ALA A 21 9.27 -17.50 -3.82
N ALA A 22 9.68 -18.65 -3.27
CA ALA A 22 8.78 -19.66 -2.71
C ALA A 22 8.15 -19.22 -1.38
N ASP A 23 8.89 -18.45 -0.56
CA ASP A 23 8.41 -17.98 0.74
C ASP A 23 7.58 -16.69 0.65
N THR A 24 7.73 -15.92 -0.44
CA THR A 24 6.91 -14.72 -0.65
C THR A 24 5.43 -15.04 -0.83
N LYS A 25 5.06 -16.18 -1.40
CA LYS A 25 3.65 -16.59 -1.51
C LYS A 25 3.05 -16.93 -0.14
N GLY A 26 3.79 -17.63 0.70
CA GLY A 26 3.36 -17.94 2.06
C GLY A 26 3.24 -16.68 2.92
N LEU A 27 4.21 -15.76 2.79
CA LEU A 27 4.23 -14.51 3.50
C LEU A 27 3.08 -13.58 3.05
N SER A 28 2.84 -13.46 1.74
CA SER A 28 1.75 -12.64 1.21
C SER A 28 0.37 -13.20 1.57
N SER A 29 0.21 -14.53 1.57
CA SER A 29 -1.04 -15.17 2.01
C SER A 29 -1.30 -14.96 3.50
N GLY A 30 -0.27 -15.04 4.34
CA GLY A 30 -0.35 -14.74 5.76
C GLY A 30 -0.70 -13.27 6.02
N LEU A 31 -0.07 -12.36 5.31
CA LEU A 31 -0.35 -10.93 5.38
C LEU A 31 -1.76 -10.61 4.92
N LYS A 32 -2.20 -11.19 3.81
CA LYS A 32 -3.57 -11.06 3.31
C LYS A 32 -4.58 -11.52 4.35
N LYS A 33 -4.36 -12.70 4.93
CA LYS A 33 -5.24 -13.25 5.98
C LYS A 33 -5.30 -12.35 7.20
N TYR A 34 -4.16 -11.83 7.64
CA TYR A 34 -4.06 -10.92 8.78
C TYR A 34 -4.81 -9.61 8.50
N LEU A 35 -4.56 -8.99 7.35
CA LEU A 35 -5.13 -7.70 6.98
C LEU A 35 -6.61 -7.79 6.55
N SER A 36 -7.08 -8.96 6.17
CA SER A 36 -8.50 -9.20 5.87
C SER A 36 -9.36 -9.33 7.14
N ASN A 37 -8.74 -9.46 8.31
CA ASN A 37 -9.48 -9.47 9.56
C ASN A 37 -9.77 -8.02 9.99
N PRO A 38 -11.06 -7.63 10.13
CA PRO A 38 -11.44 -6.27 10.54
C PRO A 38 -10.89 -5.84 11.90
N GLU A 39 -10.52 -6.80 12.77
CA GLU A 39 -9.92 -6.50 14.06
C GLU A 39 -8.48 -5.98 13.95
N ASN A 40 -7.80 -6.31 12.85
CA ASN A 40 -6.40 -5.92 12.62
C ASN A 40 -6.26 -4.62 11.83
N THR A 41 -7.27 -4.28 11.02
CA THR A 41 -7.26 -3.07 10.19
C THR A 41 -8.63 -2.42 10.22
N GLN A 42 -8.65 -1.12 10.48
CA GLN A 42 -9.88 -0.34 10.57
C GLN A 42 -9.82 0.81 9.56
N PHE A 43 -9.80 0.47 8.27
CA PHE A 43 -9.89 1.47 7.20
C PHE A 43 -11.34 1.71 6.85
N ASP A 44 -11.77 2.97 6.94
CA ASP A 44 -13.09 3.39 6.50
C ASP A 44 -12.99 4.03 5.10
N PHE A 45 -13.17 3.21 4.08
CA PHE A 45 -13.15 3.68 2.69
C PHE A 45 -14.41 4.47 2.29
N SER A 46 -15.38 4.62 3.17
CA SER A 46 -16.51 5.52 2.94
C SER A 46 -16.22 6.95 3.36
N ASP A 47 -15.23 7.16 4.23
CA ASP A 47 -14.79 8.48 4.66
C ASP A 47 -13.72 9.03 3.72
N THR A 48 -14.11 9.92 2.84
CA THR A 48 -13.22 10.60 1.89
C THR A 48 -12.70 11.95 2.38
N SER A 49 -13.03 12.34 3.60
CA SER A 49 -12.60 13.61 4.19
C SER A 49 -11.08 13.69 4.46
N VAL A 50 -10.43 12.55 4.52
CA VAL A 50 -8.98 12.43 4.69
C VAL A 50 -8.41 11.37 3.76
N VAL A 51 -7.15 11.54 3.36
CA VAL A 51 -6.38 10.49 2.69
C VAL A 51 -5.62 9.71 3.73
N ASP A 52 -6.05 8.48 3.99
CA ASP A 52 -5.51 7.63 5.04
C ASP A 52 -4.11 7.11 4.65
N ASN A 53 -3.10 7.57 5.39
CA ASN A 53 -1.70 7.19 5.19
C ASN A 53 -1.47 5.69 5.35
N ASP A 54 -2.09 5.08 6.36
CA ASP A 54 -1.89 3.66 6.65
C ASP A 54 -2.60 2.78 5.62
N ALA A 55 -3.76 3.22 5.13
CA ALA A 55 -4.45 2.55 4.03
C ALA A 55 -3.61 2.55 2.76
N ASP A 56 -3.03 3.68 2.38
CA ASP A 56 -2.16 3.79 1.20
C ASP A 56 -0.97 2.83 1.27
N TRP A 57 -0.24 2.83 2.39
CA TRP A 57 0.90 1.95 2.56
C TRP A 57 0.52 0.46 2.60
N THR A 58 -0.61 0.13 3.21
CA THR A 58 -1.12 -1.23 3.25
C THR A 58 -1.48 -1.72 1.85
N VAL A 59 -2.19 -0.91 1.08
CA VAL A 59 -2.52 -1.22 -0.32
C VAL A 59 -1.26 -1.34 -1.18
N PHE A 60 -0.28 -0.46 -0.99
CA PHE A 60 1.00 -0.54 -1.69
C PHE A 60 1.69 -1.89 -1.45
N VAL A 61 1.86 -2.28 -0.19
CA VAL A 61 2.53 -3.54 0.18
C VAL A 61 1.78 -4.75 -0.38
N LEU A 62 0.47 -4.83 -0.17
CA LEU A 62 -0.35 -5.94 -0.68
C LEU A 62 -0.29 -6.04 -2.20
N SER A 63 -0.38 -4.91 -2.89
CA SER A 63 -0.33 -4.87 -4.35
C SER A 63 1.03 -5.33 -4.88
N ARG A 64 2.13 -4.96 -4.23
CA ARG A 64 3.47 -5.42 -4.56
C ARG A 64 3.66 -6.92 -4.31
N CYS A 65 2.89 -7.48 -3.39
CA CYS A 65 2.84 -8.92 -3.14
C CYS A 65 1.86 -9.67 -4.06
N GLY A 66 1.20 -8.98 -4.99
CA GLY A 66 0.23 -9.58 -5.91
C GLY A 66 -1.19 -9.72 -5.34
N GLU A 67 -1.47 -9.13 -4.18
CA GLU A 67 -2.75 -9.23 -3.47
C GLU A 67 -3.59 -7.95 -3.63
N LYS A 68 -4.03 -7.66 -4.86
CA LYS A 68 -4.74 -6.42 -5.20
C LYS A 68 -6.23 -6.44 -4.85
N ASP A 69 -6.79 -7.61 -4.57
CA ASP A 69 -8.22 -7.83 -4.35
C ASP A 69 -8.66 -7.72 -2.89
N VAL A 70 -7.74 -7.42 -1.97
CA VAL A 70 -8.08 -7.31 -0.54
C VAL A 70 -8.97 -6.12 -0.25
N TYR A 71 -8.74 -5.01 -0.93
CA TYR A 71 -9.51 -3.77 -0.77
C TYR A 71 -10.02 -3.27 -2.12
N PRO A 72 -11.08 -3.89 -2.69
CA PRO A 72 -11.61 -3.46 -3.99
C PRO A 72 -12.18 -2.03 -3.98
N GLU A 73 -12.59 -1.53 -2.81
CA GLU A 73 -13.12 -0.18 -2.63
C GLU A 73 -12.05 0.91 -2.70
N TYR A 74 -10.79 0.55 -2.61
CA TYR A 74 -9.68 1.51 -2.57
C TYR A 74 -9.65 2.44 -3.79
N SER A 75 -9.96 1.92 -4.96
CA SER A 75 -9.92 2.70 -6.20
C SER A 75 -10.91 3.87 -6.20
N GLU A 76 -12.13 3.64 -5.74
CA GLU A 76 -13.14 4.69 -5.61
C GLU A 76 -12.81 5.65 -4.48
N TYR A 77 -12.43 5.10 -3.33
CA TYR A 77 -12.01 5.87 -2.17
C TYR A 77 -10.89 6.85 -2.50
N ILE A 78 -9.77 6.37 -3.06
CA ILE A 78 -8.59 7.22 -3.27
C ILE A 78 -8.87 8.32 -4.29
N ASN A 79 -9.67 8.02 -5.32
CA ASN A 79 -10.06 9.02 -6.31
C ASN A 79 -10.87 10.16 -5.67
N ASN A 80 -11.86 9.83 -4.85
CA ASN A 80 -12.70 10.81 -4.17
C ASN A 80 -11.93 11.56 -3.08
N ALA A 81 -11.15 10.85 -2.27
CA ALA A 81 -10.36 11.46 -1.21
C ALA A 81 -9.32 12.45 -1.74
N VAL A 82 -8.63 12.13 -2.83
CA VAL A 82 -7.70 13.06 -3.49
C VAL A 82 -8.43 14.27 -4.04
N LYS A 83 -9.54 14.06 -4.71
CA LYS A 83 -10.36 15.16 -5.28
C LYS A 83 -10.81 16.14 -4.19
N GLU A 84 -11.26 15.63 -3.05
CA GLU A 84 -11.75 16.48 -1.95
C GLU A 84 -10.63 17.18 -1.19
N ASN A 85 -9.46 16.56 -1.09
CA ASN A 85 -8.37 17.05 -0.24
C ASN A 85 -7.17 17.61 -1.01
N TYR A 86 -7.21 17.67 -2.32
CA TYR A 86 -6.07 18.02 -3.17
C TYR A 86 -5.33 19.29 -2.72
N ALA A 87 -6.06 20.34 -2.37
CA ALA A 87 -5.49 21.62 -1.98
C ALA A 87 -4.69 21.57 -0.66
N SER A 88 -4.94 20.55 0.19
CA SER A 88 -4.26 20.36 1.49
C SER A 88 -3.16 19.30 1.44
N LEU A 89 -3.02 18.56 0.34
CA LEU A 89 -2.02 17.51 0.21
C LEU A 89 -0.61 18.10 0.03
N LYS A 90 0.33 17.55 0.77
CA LYS A 90 1.74 17.89 0.66
C LYS A 90 2.41 17.09 -0.46
N PRO A 91 3.58 17.52 -0.98
CA PRO A 91 4.33 16.72 -1.97
C PRO A 91 4.61 15.29 -1.53
N SER A 92 4.86 15.07 -0.24
CA SER A 92 5.07 13.73 0.32
C SER A 92 3.81 12.87 0.27
N ASP A 93 2.64 13.46 0.47
CA ASP A 93 1.35 12.76 0.36
C ASP A 93 1.09 12.37 -1.09
N LEU A 94 1.33 13.28 -2.02
CA LEU A 94 1.17 13.00 -3.46
C LEU A 94 2.12 11.89 -3.93
N ALA A 95 3.36 11.87 -3.46
CA ALA A 95 4.32 10.81 -3.76
C ALA A 95 3.85 9.45 -3.23
N ARG A 96 3.37 9.38 -2.00
CA ARG A 96 2.81 8.18 -1.40
C ARG A 96 1.60 7.66 -2.18
N ILE A 97 0.67 8.55 -2.48
CA ILE A 97 -0.54 8.22 -3.25
C ILE A 97 -0.15 7.68 -4.63
N ALA A 98 0.76 8.36 -5.34
CA ALA A 98 1.22 7.92 -6.65
C ALA A 98 1.82 6.50 -6.61
N LEU A 99 2.62 6.18 -5.60
CA LEU A 99 3.18 4.84 -5.41
C LEU A 99 2.08 3.80 -5.16
N SER A 100 1.13 4.10 -4.30
CA SER A 100 0.05 3.17 -3.94
C SER A 100 -0.88 2.90 -5.11
N VAL A 101 -1.34 3.94 -5.80
CA VAL A 101 -2.24 3.79 -6.94
C VAL A 101 -1.57 3.10 -8.11
N LYS A 102 -0.29 3.38 -8.37
CA LYS A 102 0.48 2.70 -9.41
C LYS A 102 0.65 1.21 -9.11
N ALA A 103 1.00 0.86 -7.88
CA ALA A 103 1.12 -0.53 -7.44
C ALA A 103 -0.22 -1.27 -7.53
N TYR A 104 -1.31 -0.60 -7.18
CA TYR A 104 -2.67 -1.14 -7.26
C TYR A 104 -3.12 -1.37 -8.70
N GLY A 105 -2.55 -0.65 -9.67
CA GLY A 105 -2.85 -0.78 -11.10
C GLY A 105 -3.66 0.38 -11.69
N LEU A 106 -3.79 1.47 -10.94
CA LEU A 106 -4.40 2.70 -11.41
C LEU A 106 -3.35 3.63 -12.05
N ASP A 107 -3.83 4.60 -12.80
CA ASP A 107 -2.98 5.63 -13.40
C ASP A 107 -2.91 6.85 -12.48
N PRO A 108 -1.72 7.16 -11.92
CA PRO A 108 -1.57 8.31 -11.02
C PRO A 108 -1.92 9.67 -11.66
N GLU A 109 -1.85 9.77 -12.97
CA GLU A 109 -2.18 11.01 -13.69
C GLU A 109 -3.69 11.26 -13.80
N ASN A 110 -4.50 10.24 -13.52
CA ASN A 110 -5.96 10.29 -13.61
C ASN A 110 -6.66 10.12 -12.26
N ILE A 111 -5.98 10.38 -11.15
CA ILE A 111 -6.56 10.34 -9.81
C ILE A 111 -7.01 11.74 -9.39
N GLY A 112 -8.26 11.84 -8.94
CA GLY A 112 -8.84 13.10 -8.44
C GLY A 112 -9.70 13.91 -9.41
#